data_38ea99a8e2ecb8eaa725dcf65e23f427
#
_entry.id   38ea99a8e2ecb8eaa725dcf65e23f427
#
_cell.length_a   1.000
_cell.length_b   1.000
_cell.length_c   1.000
_cell.angle_alpha   90.00
_cell.angle_beta   90.00
_cell.angle_gamma   90.00
#
_symmetry.space_group_name_H-M   'P 1'
#
loop_
_entity.id
_entity.type
_entity.pdbx_description
1 polymer ?
#
loop_
_entity_poly.entity_id
_entity_poly.type
_entity_poly.pdbx_seq_one_letter_code
_entity_poly.pdbx_strand_id
1 'polypeptide(L)'
;MQIDYIKKKMLFLLAHPDSLKSIVPKEVFINPTISEDEVSEIEKRNNIILPKDYREFITKIGNGCIGPRQGLLSLQESMFDFKLRDNPAINLSKPFSYNEKWNEDEWIDAIDWDGGERPDDEVLEKYMSTNHITGCLQICHIGH
;
A
#
# COMPACT_ATOMS: atom_id res chain seq x y z
N MET A 1 -0.58 -5.77 -18.46
CA MET A 1 0.32 -4.61 -18.22
C MET A 1 1.52 -4.66 -19.18
N GLN A 2 2.00 -3.53 -19.68
CA GLN A 2 3.22 -3.48 -20.53
C GLN A 2 4.47 -3.46 -19.64
N ILE A 3 4.80 -4.60 -19.08
CA ILE A 3 5.89 -4.77 -18.10
C ILE A 3 7.23 -4.23 -18.61
N ASP A 4 7.60 -4.58 -19.85
CA ASP A 4 8.87 -4.15 -20.43
C ASP A 4 8.99 -2.61 -20.55
N TYR A 5 7.87 -1.95 -20.86
CA TYR A 5 7.82 -0.50 -20.93
C TYR A 5 8.02 0.14 -19.54
N ILE A 6 7.34 -0.39 -18.53
CA ILE A 6 7.49 0.08 -17.16
C ILE A 6 8.91 -0.15 -16.66
N LYS A 7 9.46 -1.36 -16.86
CA LYS A 7 10.83 -1.69 -16.50
C LYS A 7 11.84 -0.74 -17.14
N LYS A 8 11.67 -0.45 -18.44
CA LYS A 8 12.54 0.49 -19.16
C LYS A 8 12.48 1.90 -18.57
N LYS A 9 11.27 2.37 -18.23
CA LYS A 9 11.10 3.68 -17.58
C LYS A 9 11.73 3.72 -16.18
N MET A 10 11.55 2.68 -15.38
CA MET A 10 12.15 2.60 -14.04
C MET A 10 13.68 2.61 -14.12
N LEU A 11 14.27 1.84 -15.02
CA LEU A 11 15.72 1.85 -15.25
C LEU A 11 16.23 3.22 -15.73
N PHE A 12 15.47 3.90 -16.57
CA PHE A 12 15.80 5.26 -16.98
C PHE A 12 15.80 6.22 -15.78
N LEU A 13 14.81 6.16 -14.90
CA LEU A 13 14.74 7.00 -13.71
C LEU A 13 15.89 6.72 -12.74
N LEU A 14 16.28 5.46 -12.57
CA LEU A 14 17.46 5.09 -11.77
C LEU A 14 18.75 5.70 -12.33
N ALA A 15 18.90 5.71 -13.65
CA ALA A 15 20.06 6.29 -14.32
C ALA A 15 20.08 7.83 -14.33
N HIS A 16 18.91 8.45 -14.12
CA HIS A 16 18.74 9.91 -14.19
C HIS A 16 18.00 10.43 -12.95
N PRO A 17 18.57 10.31 -11.74
CA PRO A 17 17.90 10.70 -10.49
C PRO A 17 17.57 12.19 -10.45
N ASP A 18 18.33 13.02 -11.17
CA ASP A 18 18.09 14.46 -11.28
C ASP A 18 16.75 14.84 -11.94
N SER A 19 16.19 13.95 -12.75
CA SER A 19 14.87 14.17 -13.36
C SER A 19 13.71 14.08 -12.35
N LEU A 20 14.00 13.64 -11.14
CA LEU A 20 13.03 13.44 -10.05
C LEU A 20 13.09 14.52 -8.96
N LYS A 21 13.86 15.60 -9.16
CA LYS A 21 14.22 16.61 -8.15
C LYS A 21 13.08 17.24 -7.35
N SER A 22 11.85 17.14 -7.78
CA SER A 22 10.71 17.75 -7.09
C SER A 22 9.81 16.76 -6.33
N ILE A 23 10.05 15.47 -6.41
CA ILE A 23 9.04 14.46 -6.04
C ILE A 23 9.60 13.38 -5.10
N VAL A 24 10.92 13.30 -4.86
CA VAL A 24 11.55 12.04 -4.46
C VAL A 24 12.31 12.09 -3.15
N PRO A 25 12.23 10.99 -2.36
CA PRO A 25 13.12 10.74 -1.23
C PRO A 25 14.60 10.73 -1.67
N LYS A 26 15.49 10.86 -0.68
CA LYS A 26 16.94 11.02 -0.88
C LYS A 26 17.62 9.93 -1.73
N GLU A 27 16.97 8.80 -1.93
CA GLU A 27 17.56 7.64 -2.63
C GLU A 27 16.58 7.08 -3.67
N VAL A 28 17.09 6.86 -4.86
CA VAL A 28 16.37 6.17 -5.95
C VAL A 28 16.78 4.71 -5.91
N PHE A 29 15.84 3.82 -5.67
CA PHE A 29 16.12 2.39 -5.57
C PHE A 29 15.04 1.53 -6.25
N ILE A 30 15.43 0.35 -6.64
CA ILE A 30 14.53 -0.77 -6.96
C ILE A 30 15.08 -1.98 -6.23
N ASN A 31 14.27 -2.59 -5.38
CA ASN A 31 14.64 -3.82 -4.71
C ASN A 31 14.75 -4.99 -5.72
N PRO A 32 15.56 -6.02 -5.42
CA PRO A 32 15.53 -7.25 -6.19
C PRO A 32 14.12 -7.80 -6.34
N THR A 33 13.86 -8.49 -7.43
CA THR A 33 12.60 -9.19 -7.64
C THR A 33 12.45 -10.34 -6.65
N ILE A 34 11.22 -10.63 -6.29
CA ILE A 34 10.87 -11.86 -5.54
C ILE A 34 10.60 -12.99 -6.54
N SER A 35 10.89 -14.24 -6.15
CA SER A 35 10.62 -15.39 -7.00
C SER A 35 9.13 -15.75 -7.06
N GLU A 36 8.71 -16.40 -8.14
CA GLU A 36 7.33 -16.90 -8.28
C GLU A 36 6.98 -17.93 -7.19
N ASP A 37 7.95 -18.71 -6.75
CA ASP A 37 7.76 -19.70 -5.69
C ASP A 37 7.49 -19.03 -4.34
N GLU A 38 8.29 -18.01 -3.98
CA GLU A 38 8.07 -17.22 -2.75
C GLU A 38 6.72 -16.51 -2.76
N VAL A 39 6.31 -15.94 -3.90
CA VAL A 39 4.98 -15.32 -4.03
C VAL A 39 3.91 -16.38 -3.82
N SER A 40 4.04 -17.55 -4.44
CA SER A 40 3.08 -18.64 -4.31
C SER A 40 2.97 -19.17 -2.88
N GLU A 41 4.08 -19.24 -2.15
CA GLU A 41 4.08 -19.59 -0.73
C GLU A 41 3.35 -18.55 0.13
N ILE A 42 3.58 -17.26 -0.13
CA ILE A 42 2.90 -16.16 0.56
C ILE A 42 1.40 -16.21 0.29
N GLU A 43 1.00 -16.36 -0.96
CA GLU A 43 -0.41 -16.50 -1.36
C GLU A 43 -1.08 -17.68 -0.65
N LYS A 44 -0.44 -18.83 -0.64
CA LYS A 44 -0.94 -20.05 0.02
C LYS A 44 -1.06 -19.87 1.53
N ARG A 45 -0.04 -19.31 2.18
CA ARG A 45 -0.02 -19.09 3.63
C ARG A 45 -1.13 -18.15 4.10
N ASN A 46 -1.43 -17.14 3.29
CA ASN A 46 -2.43 -16.12 3.62
C ASN A 46 -3.79 -16.39 2.99
N ASN A 47 -3.92 -17.48 2.23
CA ASN A 47 -5.12 -17.83 1.48
C ASN A 47 -5.64 -16.67 0.61
N ILE A 48 -4.73 -16.11 -0.19
CA ILE A 48 -4.98 -14.98 -1.10
C ILE A 48 -4.47 -15.28 -2.50
N ILE A 49 -4.91 -14.49 -3.46
CA ILE A 49 -4.35 -14.42 -4.81
C ILE A 49 -4.04 -12.96 -5.09
N LEU A 50 -2.76 -12.65 -5.33
CA LEU A 50 -2.37 -11.30 -5.67
C LEU A 50 -2.91 -10.90 -7.06
N PRO A 51 -3.30 -9.63 -7.24
CA PRO A 51 -3.64 -9.12 -8.55
C PRO A 51 -2.50 -9.39 -9.55
N LYS A 52 -2.86 -9.87 -10.74
CA LYS A 52 -1.91 -10.26 -11.78
C LYS A 52 -0.86 -9.18 -12.05
N ASP A 53 -1.28 -7.94 -12.18
CA ASP A 53 -0.38 -6.82 -12.48
C ASP A 53 0.62 -6.55 -11.35
N TYR A 54 0.18 -6.65 -10.10
CA TYR A 54 1.05 -6.51 -8.94
C TYR A 54 2.04 -7.68 -8.85
N ARG A 55 1.57 -8.91 -9.03
CA ARG A 55 2.43 -10.11 -9.08
C ARG A 55 3.50 -9.99 -10.16
N GLU A 56 3.12 -9.59 -11.38
CA GLU A 56 4.07 -9.37 -12.47
C GLU A 56 5.07 -8.25 -12.15
N PHE A 57 4.65 -7.21 -11.46
CA PHE A 57 5.54 -6.12 -11.07
C PHE A 57 6.62 -6.63 -10.10
N ILE A 58 6.24 -7.26 -9.01
CA ILE A 58 7.19 -7.70 -7.96
C ILE A 58 8.10 -8.83 -8.42
N THR A 59 7.68 -9.66 -9.37
CA THR A 59 8.48 -10.78 -9.89
C THR A 59 9.35 -10.41 -11.10
N LYS A 60 9.04 -9.35 -11.83
CA LYS A 60 9.76 -9.00 -13.08
C LYS A 60 10.44 -7.64 -13.04
N ILE A 61 10.00 -6.71 -12.21
CA ILE A 61 10.56 -5.36 -12.11
C ILE A 61 11.33 -5.20 -10.81
N GLY A 62 10.64 -5.32 -9.66
CA GLY A 62 11.26 -5.19 -8.35
C GLY A 62 10.26 -5.34 -7.23
N ASN A 63 10.67 -5.98 -6.15
CA ASN A 63 9.86 -6.16 -4.95
C ASN A 63 9.97 -4.93 -4.03
N GLY A 64 9.28 -3.86 -4.42
CA GLY A 64 9.39 -2.54 -3.84
C GLY A 64 10.37 -1.65 -4.63
N CYS A 65 10.06 -0.40 -4.73
CA CYS A 65 10.86 0.55 -5.49
C CYS A 65 10.50 1.99 -5.16
N ILE A 66 11.29 2.90 -5.74
CA ILE A 66 10.93 4.30 -5.76
C ILE A 66 9.54 4.50 -6.41
N GLY A 67 8.75 5.36 -5.81
CA GLY A 67 7.43 5.72 -6.28
C GLY A 67 6.99 7.06 -5.72
N PRO A 68 5.72 7.41 -5.86
CA PRO A 68 5.18 8.62 -5.27
C PRO A 68 5.49 8.68 -3.77
N ARG A 69 5.98 9.83 -3.31
CA ARG A 69 6.37 10.10 -1.92
C ARG A 69 7.44 9.12 -1.39
N GLN A 70 7.07 8.12 -0.60
CA GLN A 70 8.02 7.20 0.04
C GLN A 70 8.31 5.93 -0.78
N GLY A 71 7.66 5.79 -1.94
CA GLY A 71 7.86 4.65 -2.81
C GLY A 71 6.91 3.47 -2.55
N LEU A 72 7.17 2.37 -3.25
CA LEU A 72 6.43 1.13 -3.09
C LEU A 72 7.13 0.22 -2.08
N LEU A 73 6.35 -0.33 -1.17
CA LEU A 73 6.81 -1.32 -0.19
C LEU A 73 7.14 -2.65 -0.88
N SER A 74 8.07 -3.40 -0.31
CA SER A 74 8.20 -4.81 -0.63
C SER A 74 6.95 -5.58 -0.22
N LEU A 75 6.72 -6.75 -0.82
CA LEU A 75 5.59 -7.59 -0.44
C LEU A 75 5.62 -7.96 1.05
N GLN A 76 6.80 -8.20 1.59
CA GLN A 76 7.01 -8.51 3.00
C GLN A 76 6.62 -7.32 3.90
N GLU A 77 7.09 -6.12 3.57
CA GLU A 77 6.73 -4.90 4.31
C GLU A 77 5.24 -4.61 4.18
N SER A 78 4.67 -4.76 2.99
CA SER A 78 3.23 -4.61 2.73
C SER A 78 2.35 -5.49 3.61
N MET A 79 2.88 -6.60 4.09
CA MET A 79 2.18 -7.54 4.98
C MET A 79 2.42 -7.25 6.47
N PHE A 80 3.49 -6.54 6.81
CA PHE A 80 3.90 -6.31 8.20
C PHE A 80 3.60 -4.91 8.73
N ASP A 81 3.45 -3.92 7.84
CA ASP A 81 3.43 -2.52 8.24
C ASP A 81 2.09 -2.04 8.82
N PHE A 82 1.11 -2.88 8.83
CA PHE A 82 -0.13 -2.63 9.55
C PHE A 82 -0.06 -2.99 11.04
N LYS A 83 1.02 -2.66 11.70
CA LYS A 83 1.04 -2.49 13.16
C LYS A 83 0.39 -1.16 13.53
N LEU A 84 -0.81 -0.92 13.11
CA LEU A 84 -1.68 -0.03 13.83
C LEU A 84 -1.87 -0.66 15.21
N ARG A 85 -1.55 0.11 16.23
CA ARG A 85 -1.59 -0.23 17.65
C ARG A 85 -2.62 -1.32 17.95
N ASP A 86 -2.17 -2.42 18.54
CA ASP A 86 -2.99 -3.48 19.11
C ASP A 86 -3.79 -4.37 18.14
N ASN A 87 -3.39 -4.45 16.87
CA ASN A 87 -4.20 -5.09 15.88
C ASN A 87 -3.83 -6.53 15.60
N PRO A 88 -4.78 -7.47 15.76
CA PRO A 88 -4.66 -8.79 15.18
C PRO A 88 -4.57 -8.65 13.66
N ALA A 89 -3.66 -9.40 13.08
CA ALA A 89 -3.33 -9.40 11.66
C ALA A 89 -4.53 -9.09 10.76
N ILE A 90 -4.35 -8.11 9.87
CA ILE A 90 -5.29 -7.85 8.79
C ILE A 90 -5.60 -9.16 8.10
N ASN A 91 -6.87 -9.51 8.10
CA ASN A 91 -7.29 -10.74 7.46
C ASN A 91 -7.37 -10.51 5.94
N LEU A 92 -6.23 -10.70 5.27
CA LEU A 92 -6.12 -10.53 3.82
C LEU A 92 -7.02 -11.48 3.04
N SER A 93 -7.41 -12.63 3.62
CA SER A 93 -8.28 -13.60 2.96
C SER A 93 -9.75 -13.20 2.95
N LYS A 94 -10.13 -12.19 3.71
CA LYS A 94 -11.49 -11.65 3.65
C LYS A 94 -11.62 -10.67 2.48
N PRO A 95 -12.75 -10.66 1.78
CA PRO A 95 -12.99 -9.65 0.76
C PRO A 95 -13.06 -8.27 1.40
N PHE A 96 -12.63 -7.26 0.65
CA PHE A 96 -12.84 -5.86 1.03
C PHE A 96 -14.33 -5.57 1.15
N SER A 97 -14.74 -4.99 2.28
CA SER A 97 -16.15 -4.90 2.65
C SER A 97 -16.89 -3.73 2.00
N TYR A 98 -16.15 -2.75 1.49
CA TYR A 98 -16.74 -1.51 0.97
C TYR A 98 -16.76 -1.52 -0.56
N ASN A 99 -17.93 -1.75 -1.13
CA ASN A 99 -18.16 -1.73 -2.59
C ASN A 99 -18.66 -0.36 -3.08
N GLU A 100 -19.04 0.52 -2.14
CA GLU A 100 -19.56 1.85 -2.41
C GLU A 100 -18.77 2.88 -1.59
N LYS A 101 -18.96 4.15 -1.89
CA LYS A 101 -18.41 5.21 -1.05
C LYS A 101 -18.98 5.09 0.35
N TRP A 102 -18.12 4.91 1.32
CA TRP A 102 -18.49 4.89 2.74
C TRP A 102 -18.04 6.17 3.47
N ASN A 103 -17.27 7.00 2.79
CA ASN A 103 -16.68 8.22 3.29
C ASN A 103 -17.57 9.39 2.88
N GLU A 104 -18.82 9.35 3.29
CA GLU A 104 -19.78 10.40 3.00
C GLU A 104 -19.78 11.48 4.07
N ASP A 105 -20.49 12.56 3.80
CA ASP A 105 -20.46 13.83 4.51
C ASP A 105 -20.59 13.71 6.04
N GLU A 106 -21.34 12.73 6.52
CA GLU A 106 -21.50 12.46 7.96
C GLU A 106 -20.17 12.14 8.69
N TRP A 107 -19.20 11.56 7.98
CA TRP A 107 -17.88 11.26 8.55
C TRP A 107 -16.93 12.42 8.41
N ILE A 108 -17.04 13.15 7.31
CA ILE A 108 -16.23 14.35 7.06
C ILE A 108 -16.60 15.40 8.10
N ASP A 109 -17.89 15.63 8.32
CA ASP A 109 -18.38 16.58 9.32
C ASP A 109 -18.00 16.18 10.76
N ALA A 110 -17.97 14.87 11.05
CA ALA A 110 -17.55 14.35 12.35
C ALA A 110 -16.04 14.40 12.59
N ILE A 111 -15.22 14.47 11.53
CA ILE A 111 -13.76 14.39 11.58
C ILE A 111 -13.11 15.70 11.16
N ASP A 112 -13.82 16.59 10.48
CA ASP A 112 -13.34 17.91 10.06
C ASP A 112 -13.10 18.79 11.27
N TRP A 113 -11.94 18.55 11.87
CA TRP A 113 -11.49 19.20 13.10
C TRP A 113 -10.84 20.54 12.77
N ASP A 114 -11.62 21.42 12.20
CA ASP A 114 -11.18 22.80 11.93
C ASP A 114 -11.38 23.70 13.17
N GLY A 115 -10.90 23.21 14.32
CA GLY A 115 -10.94 23.93 15.58
C GLY A 115 -12.25 23.80 16.37
N GLY A 116 -13.14 22.90 15.96
CA GLY A 116 -14.36 22.51 16.69
C GLY A 116 -14.10 21.54 17.85
N GLU A 117 -15.14 21.07 18.49
CA GLU A 117 -15.07 20.03 19.51
C GLU A 117 -14.52 18.73 18.89
N ARG A 118 -13.61 18.07 19.63
CA ARG A 118 -13.07 16.75 19.24
C ARG A 118 -14.24 15.78 18.99
N PRO A 119 -14.21 15.00 17.89
CA PRO A 119 -15.20 13.97 17.65
C PRO A 119 -15.34 13.03 18.84
N ASP A 120 -16.53 12.51 19.05
CA ASP A 120 -16.80 11.53 20.09
C ASP A 120 -15.87 10.32 19.93
N ASP A 121 -15.33 9.80 21.03
CA ASP A 121 -14.38 8.68 21.01
C ASP A 121 -14.97 7.46 20.29
N GLU A 122 -16.27 7.21 20.38
CA GLU A 122 -16.96 6.14 19.65
C GLU A 122 -16.90 6.33 18.12
N VAL A 123 -17.04 7.57 17.66
CA VAL A 123 -16.94 7.93 16.22
C VAL A 123 -15.51 7.72 15.74
N LEU A 124 -14.52 8.16 16.51
CA LEU A 124 -13.12 7.98 16.20
C LEU A 124 -12.72 6.50 16.17
N GLU A 125 -13.12 5.70 17.15
CA GLU A 125 -12.86 4.26 17.19
C GLU A 125 -13.44 3.55 15.96
N LYS A 126 -14.66 3.92 15.58
CA LYS A 126 -15.30 3.36 14.38
C LYS A 126 -14.55 3.75 13.10
N TYR A 127 -14.15 5.02 12.95
CA TYR A 127 -13.38 5.50 11.80
C TYR A 127 -12.00 4.84 11.72
N MET A 128 -11.32 4.71 12.84
CA MET A 128 -9.99 4.10 12.93
C MET A 128 -10.04 2.56 12.94
N SER A 129 -11.22 1.99 12.80
CA SER A 129 -11.37 0.54 12.83
C SER A 129 -10.64 -0.13 11.66
N THR A 130 -9.82 -1.11 11.98
CA THR A 130 -9.09 -1.92 11.00
C THR A 130 -9.99 -2.78 10.12
N ASN A 131 -11.27 -2.90 10.47
CA ASN A 131 -12.25 -3.54 9.60
C ASN A 131 -12.36 -2.82 8.25
N HIS A 132 -12.06 -1.51 8.18
CA HIS A 132 -12.08 -0.73 6.95
C HIS A 132 -10.98 -1.12 5.95
N ILE A 133 -9.93 -1.78 6.41
CA ILE A 133 -8.78 -2.20 5.59
C ILE A 133 -8.64 -3.71 5.46
N THR A 134 -9.60 -4.48 6.02
CA THR A 134 -9.64 -5.93 5.84
C THR A 134 -9.70 -6.27 4.35
N GLY A 135 -8.89 -7.21 3.92
CA GLY A 135 -8.76 -7.59 2.50
C GLY A 135 -7.89 -6.66 1.66
N CYS A 136 -7.32 -5.61 2.25
CA CYS A 136 -6.41 -4.70 1.57
C CYS A 136 -4.95 -5.05 1.83
N LEU A 137 -4.11 -4.84 0.83
CA LEU A 137 -2.66 -4.87 0.95
C LEU A 137 -2.12 -3.44 0.83
N GLN A 138 -1.32 -3.01 1.78
CA GLN A 138 -0.67 -1.72 1.70
C GLN A 138 0.52 -1.78 0.75
N ILE A 139 0.46 -1.08 -0.35
CA ILE A 139 1.54 -1.10 -1.35
C ILE A 139 2.46 0.13 -1.29
N CYS A 140 2.07 1.17 -0.57
CA CYS A 140 2.89 2.36 -0.40
C CYS A 140 2.52 3.14 0.86
N HIS A 141 3.44 3.98 1.32
CA HIS A 141 3.16 5.03 2.31
C HIS A 141 2.91 6.36 1.64
N ILE A 142 1.89 7.06 2.10
CA ILE A 142 1.64 8.44 1.65
C ILE A 142 2.44 9.43 2.50
N GLY A 143 2.87 9.03 3.67
CA GLY A 143 3.60 9.84 4.65
C GLY A 143 2.75 10.95 5.27
N HIS A 144 2.75 11.03 6.58
CA HIS A 144 2.36 12.21 7.36
C HIS A 144 3.55 12.66 8.17
#